data_644bcc2dfc62017deecf21d4fa31d776
#
_entry.id   644bcc2dfc62017deecf21d4fa31d776
#
_cell.length_a   1.000
_cell.length_b   1.000
_cell.length_c   1.000
_cell.angle_alpha   90.00
_cell.angle_beta   90.00
_cell.angle_gamma   90.00
#
_symmetry.space_group_name_H-M   'P 1'
#
loop_
_entity.id
_entity.type
_entity.pdbx_description
1 polymer ?
#
loop_
_entity_poly.entity_id
_entity_poly.type
_entity_poly.pdbx_seq_one_letter_code
_entity_poly.pdbx_strand_id
1 'polypeptide(L)'
;MTTPDWLADAVFYQIFPERFANGDASLDPDDVVPWDSEPTRDNFFGGDLEGIIQHLDHIVELGANALYLTPIFEARTNHRYDAVDYFAIDHRLGDLATFRRFLDEAHARGIRVVLDAVLNHCGDGHWAFRDVVEKEETSEYVNWFSVEGFPVTPHPEPNYRTCSGCWYLPKWNAYNPEVRAHHHEVARYWIEQGIDGWRLDVPYFINHTFWRGFRDVVKGLGEDSYIVAEEWREPEQWLQGDLADGTMNYTLRDLVLGFTADRTVDAHAFAAGMNALRDRIPEGFHTGMLNLLGSHDTERVLTRHGGDERSALLAYALLLTAEGAPMIYYGDEVGMVGENDPGCRGAMVWERERWSTELLDGIRELTALRAENAALRRGTQEVSALDGDTVLLTRQLGDERVAVLVHRGAGATFEAAGVVVSFDGPGSRIVITDHGEMR
;
A
#
# COMPACT_ATOMS: atom_id res chain seq x y z
N MET A 1 16.83 10.68 12.90
CA MET A 1 15.85 9.61 13.12
C MET A 1 15.92 8.70 11.92
N THR A 2 15.91 7.41 12.11
CA THR A 2 15.96 6.40 11.06
C THR A 2 14.61 5.72 10.94
N THR A 3 14.29 5.17 9.78
CA THR A 3 13.11 4.31 9.59
C THR A 3 13.22 3.07 10.50
N PRO A 4 12.10 2.45 10.90
CA PRO A 4 12.12 1.16 11.60
C PRO A 4 12.95 0.11 10.83
N ASP A 5 13.84 -0.59 11.53
CA ASP A 5 14.81 -1.51 10.90
C ASP A 5 14.14 -2.69 10.17
N TRP A 6 12.98 -3.14 10.65
CA TRP A 6 12.24 -4.25 10.06
C TRP A 6 11.75 -3.97 8.63
N LEU A 7 11.63 -2.68 8.23
CA LEU A 7 11.18 -2.30 6.89
C LEU A 7 12.14 -2.75 5.78
N ALA A 8 13.43 -2.85 6.09
CA ALA A 8 14.40 -3.39 5.14
C ALA A 8 14.08 -4.83 4.73
N ASP A 9 13.54 -5.62 5.66
CA ASP A 9 13.19 -7.02 5.47
C ASP A 9 11.72 -7.22 5.06
N ALA A 10 10.93 -6.14 4.99
CA ALA A 10 9.51 -6.22 4.71
C ALA A 10 9.21 -6.49 3.23
N VAL A 11 8.20 -7.33 3.01
CA VAL A 11 7.42 -7.44 1.78
C VAL A 11 5.96 -7.29 2.19
N PHE A 12 5.34 -6.20 1.75
CA PHE A 12 3.97 -5.89 2.07
C PHE A 12 2.99 -6.62 1.15
N TYR A 13 1.84 -6.97 1.73
CA TYR A 13 0.67 -7.41 0.99
C TYR A 13 -0.50 -6.52 1.36
N GLN A 14 -1.07 -5.81 0.37
CA GLN A 14 -2.20 -4.93 0.59
C GLN A 14 -3.51 -5.69 0.44
N ILE A 15 -4.39 -5.58 1.43
CA ILE A 15 -5.72 -6.21 1.44
C ILE A 15 -6.81 -5.12 1.47
N PHE A 16 -7.83 -5.32 0.63
CA PHE A 16 -9.13 -4.69 0.74
C PHE A 16 -10.04 -5.68 1.46
N PRO A 17 -10.29 -5.54 2.78
CA PRO A 17 -10.88 -6.62 3.60
C PRO A 17 -12.19 -7.16 3.07
N GLU A 18 -13.08 -6.29 2.63
CA GLU A 18 -14.41 -6.62 2.12
C GLU A 18 -14.39 -7.46 0.82
N ARG A 19 -13.23 -7.51 0.12
CA ARG A 19 -13.04 -8.20 -1.16
C ARG A 19 -12.06 -9.38 -1.09
N PHE A 20 -11.49 -9.65 0.09
CA PHE A 20 -10.43 -10.63 0.20
C PHE A 20 -10.96 -12.05 0.43
N ALA A 21 -11.70 -12.28 1.50
CA ALA A 21 -12.33 -13.57 1.80
C ALA A 21 -13.49 -13.40 2.78
N ASN A 22 -14.60 -14.09 2.53
CA ASN A 22 -15.71 -14.20 3.46
C ASN A 22 -15.47 -15.42 4.39
N GLY A 23 -15.15 -15.17 5.64
CA GLY A 23 -14.85 -16.18 6.64
C GLY A 23 -16.00 -16.49 7.58
N ASP A 24 -16.90 -15.51 7.79
CA ASP A 24 -18.08 -15.62 8.65
C ASP A 24 -19.31 -14.99 8.00
N ALA A 25 -20.04 -15.80 7.25
CA ALA A 25 -21.25 -15.38 6.54
C ALA A 25 -22.37 -14.84 7.48
N SER A 26 -22.24 -14.96 8.79
CA SER A 26 -23.18 -14.35 9.74
C SER A 26 -23.02 -12.82 9.85
N LEU A 27 -21.90 -12.28 9.33
CA LEU A 27 -21.58 -10.85 9.27
C LEU A 27 -22.06 -10.20 7.97
N ASP A 28 -22.49 -11.00 6.99
CA ASP A 28 -22.92 -10.53 5.68
C ASP A 28 -24.10 -9.55 5.80
N PRO A 29 -24.07 -8.41 5.08
CA PRO A 29 -25.25 -7.57 4.95
C PRO A 29 -26.35 -8.27 4.16
N ASP A 30 -27.61 -7.85 4.34
CA ASP A 30 -28.77 -8.45 3.67
C ASP A 30 -28.69 -8.39 2.13
N ASP A 31 -27.91 -7.46 1.58
CA ASP A 31 -27.73 -7.20 0.15
C ASP A 31 -26.36 -7.68 -0.38
N VAL A 32 -25.70 -8.61 0.33
CA VAL A 32 -24.45 -9.21 -0.14
C VAL A 32 -24.64 -9.86 -1.52
N VAL A 33 -23.69 -9.57 -2.43
CA VAL A 33 -23.71 -10.13 -3.79
C VAL A 33 -22.91 -11.45 -3.87
N PRO A 34 -23.19 -12.31 -4.87
CA PRO A 34 -22.35 -13.47 -5.16
C PRO A 34 -20.87 -13.07 -5.32
N TRP A 35 -19.96 -13.92 -4.83
CA TRP A 35 -18.52 -13.64 -4.79
C TRP A 35 -17.87 -13.39 -6.16
N ASP A 36 -18.47 -13.86 -7.25
CA ASP A 36 -18.03 -13.68 -8.63
C ASP A 36 -18.71 -12.51 -9.37
N SER A 37 -19.44 -11.66 -8.62
CA SER A 37 -20.11 -10.48 -9.19
C SER A 37 -19.08 -9.43 -9.65
N GLU A 38 -19.50 -8.58 -10.60
CA GLU A 38 -18.72 -7.40 -10.98
C GLU A 38 -18.66 -6.40 -9.81
N PRO A 39 -17.47 -5.84 -9.49
CA PRO A 39 -17.34 -4.87 -8.41
C PRO A 39 -17.98 -3.54 -8.80
N THR A 40 -18.74 -2.98 -7.86
CA THR A 40 -19.28 -1.63 -7.96
C THR A 40 -18.88 -0.82 -6.72
N ARG A 41 -19.16 0.47 -6.71
CA ARG A 41 -18.89 1.32 -5.53
C ARG A 41 -19.82 1.04 -4.36
N ASP A 42 -20.95 0.38 -4.61
CA ASP A 42 -22.04 0.24 -3.63
C ASP A 42 -22.26 -1.20 -3.17
N ASN A 43 -21.80 -2.22 -3.92
CA ASN A 43 -22.06 -3.62 -3.56
C ASN A 43 -21.10 -4.16 -2.50
N PHE A 44 -21.59 -5.13 -1.71
CA PHE A 44 -20.84 -5.84 -0.69
C PHE A 44 -20.66 -7.31 -1.09
N PHE A 45 -19.47 -7.85 -0.85
CA PHE A 45 -19.13 -9.26 -1.12
C PHE A 45 -19.03 -10.07 0.18
N GLY A 46 -18.99 -9.38 1.33
CA GLY A 46 -18.97 -10.04 2.64
C GLY A 46 -17.58 -10.48 3.11
N GLY A 47 -16.50 -9.97 2.51
CA GLY A 47 -15.16 -10.21 3.05
C GLY A 47 -14.98 -9.62 4.43
N ASP A 48 -14.26 -10.34 5.33
CA ASP A 48 -14.15 -10.04 6.74
C ASP A 48 -12.77 -10.39 7.34
N LEU A 49 -12.55 -10.08 8.62
CA LEU A 49 -11.32 -10.39 9.34
C LEU A 49 -11.11 -11.89 9.54
N GLU A 50 -12.18 -12.67 9.71
CA GLU A 50 -12.11 -14.12 9.81
C GLU A 50 -11.57 -14.73 8.51
N GLY A 51 -12.05 -14.24 7.36
CA GLY A 51 -11.55 -14.65 6.06
C GLY A 51 -10.06 -14.30 5.88
N ILE A 52 -9.60 -13.16 6.38
CA ILE A 52 -8.17 -12.84 6.36
C ILE A 52 -7.39 -13.84 7.22
N ILE A 53 -7.85 -14.12 8.45
CA ILE A 53 -7.21 -15.10 9.35
C ILE A 53 -7.05 -16.46 8.66
N GLN A 54 -8.10 -16.95 8.01
CA GLN A 54 -8.11 -18.25 7.32
C GLN A 54 -7.11 -18.33 6.16
N HIS A 55 -6.67 -17.18 5.62
CA HIS A 55 -5.78 -17.11 4.47
C HIS A 55 -4.40 -16.51 4.76
N LEU A 56 -4.03 -16.33 6.04
CA LEU A 56 -2.68 -15.83 6.41
C LEU A 56 -1.55 -16.72 5.88
N ASP A 57 -1.77 -18.03 5.78
CA ASP A 57 -0.77 -18.96 5.27
C ASP A 57 -0.48 -18.72 3.77
N HIS A 58 -1.46 -18.31 2.95
CA HIS A 58 -1.24 -17.90 1.57
C HIS A 58 -0.28 -16.72 1.47
N ILE A 59 -0.43 -15.74 2.38
CA ILE A 59 0.41 -14.54 2.45
C ILE A 59 1.85 -14.91 2.82
N VAL A 60 2.02 -15.80 3.81
CA VAL A 60 3.35 -16.33 4.20
C VAL A 60 3.99 -17.10 3.05
N GLU A 61 3.23 -17.98 2.37
CA GLU A 61 3.70 -18.76 1.23
C GLU A 61 4.12 -17.88 0.04
N LEU A 62 3.52 -16.69 -0.11
CA LEU A 62 3.95 -15.69 -1.09
C LEU A 62 5.27 -15.02 -0.71
N GLY A 63 5.73 -15.16 0.53
CA GLY A 63 6.91 -14.50 1.07
C GLY A 63 6.65 -13.09 1.61
N ALA A 64 5.38 -12.70 1.79
CA ALA A 64 5.01 -11.44 2.44
C ALA A 64 5.01 -11.60 3.96
N ASN A 65 5.48 -10.55 4.65
CA ASN A 65 5.63 -10.50 6.11
C ASN A 65 5.12 -9.19 6.72
N ALA A 66 4.41 -8.40 5.93
CA ALA A 66 3.71 -7.21 6.40
C ALA A 66 2.38 -7.06 5.65
N LEU A 67 1.33 -6.64 6.35
CA LEU A 67 0.03 -6.33 5.78
C LEU A 67 -0.22 -4.82 5.83
N TYR A 68 -0.80 -4.29 4.75
CA TYR A 68 -1.50 -3.03 4.76
C TYR A 68 -2.98 -3.28 4.49
N LEU A 69 -3.84 -2.98 5.47
CA LEU A 69 -5.28 -3.08 5.33
C LEU A 69 -5.86 -1.71 4.96
N THR A 70 -6.70 -1.65 3.92
CA THR A 70 -7.57 -0.49 3.70
C THR A 70 -8.53 -0.33 4.89
N PRO A 71 -9.29 0.78 5.04
CA PRO A 71 -9.99 1.10 6.28
C PRO A 71 -10.86 -0.03 6.83
N ILE A 72 -10.82 -0.20 8.16
CA ILE A 72 -11.56 -1.25 8.89
C ILE A 72 -12.55 -0.71 9.92
N PHE A 73 -12.63 0.62 10.06
CA PHE A 73 -13.47 1.25 11.06
C PHE A 73 -14.95 1.24 10.65
N GLU A 74 -15.84 1.33 11.65
CA GLU A 74 -17.29 1.39 11.41
C GLU A 74 -17.62 2.48 10.41
N ALA A 75 -18.29 2.10 9.30
CA ALA A 75 -18.60 2.97 8.18
C ALA A 75 -19.88 2.53 7.46
N ARG A 76 -20.37 3.31 6.51
CA ARG A 76 -21.54 2.95 5.71
C ARG A 76 -21.15 2.24 4.40
N THR A 77 -20.05 2.67 3.78
CA THR A 77 -19.63 2.16 2.47
C THR A 77 -18.77 0.90 2.58
N ASN A 78 -18.65 0.17 1.48
CA ASN A 78 -17.81 -1.01 1.38
C ASN A 78 -16.30 -0.68 1.49
N HIS A 79 -15.89 0.54 1.11
CA HIS A 79 -14.50 0.98 1.16
C HIS A 79 -14.09 1.57 2.52
N ARG A 80 -15.04 1.94 3.37
CA ARG A 80 -14.86 2.45 4.74
C ARG A 80 -14.01 3.72 4.90
N TYR A 81 -13.77 4.47 3.81
CA TYR A 81 -13.17 5.80 3.92
C TYR A 81 -14.14 6.84 4.52
N ASP A 82 -15.40 6.49 4.74
CA ASP A 82 -16.41 7.27 5.42
C ASP A 82 -16.64 6.82 6.87
N ALA A 83 -15.57 6.69 7.65
CA ALA A 83 -15.64 6.24 9.04
C ALA A 83 -16.62 7.07 9.89
N VAL A 84 -17.48 6.39 10.64
CA VAL A 84 -18.45 7.00 11.57
C VAL A 84 -18.09 6.79 13.02
N ASP A 85 -17.27 5.78 13.32
CA ASP A 85 -16.64 5.54 14.63
C ASP A 85 -15.23 4.99 14.42
N TYR A 86 -14.22 5.76 14.83
CA TYR A 86 -12.80 5.40 14.68
C TYR A 86 -12.30 4.43 15.76
N PHE A 87 -13.10 4.11 16.78
CA PHE A 87 -12.74 3.22 17.89
C PHE A 87 -13.42 1.85 17.79
N ALA A 88 -14.28 1.67 16.77
CA ALA A 88 -14.98 0.42 16.50
C ALA A 88 -14.53 -0.19 15.16
N ILE A 89 -14.40 -1.52 15.13
CA ILE A 89 -14.30 -2.29 13.89
C ILE A 89 -15.68 -2.28 13.23
N ASP A 90 -15.72 -2.12 11.91
CA ASP A 90 -16.97 -2.26 11.15
C ASP A 90 -17.60 -3.63 11.45
N HIS A 91 -18.87 -3.61 11.86
CA HIS A 91 -19.60 -4.81 12.29
C HIS A 91 -19.68 -5.89 11.22
N ARG A 92 -19.51 -5.55 9.92
CA ARG A 92 -19.45 -6.49 8.80
C ARG A 92 -18.07 -7.10 8.63
N LEU A 93 -17.03 -6.58 9.30
CA LEU A 93 -15.70 -7.18 9.34
C LEU A 93 -15.47 -8.02 10.59
N GLY A 94 -16.30 -7.86 11.61
CA GLY A 94 -16.16 -8.50 12.91
C GLY A 94 -16.22 -7.52 14.06
N ASP A 95 -15.51 -7.83 15.11
CA ASP A 95 -15.45 -7.03 16.32
C ASP A 95 -13.98 -6.87 16.81
N LEU A 96 -13.81 -6.15 17.93
CA LEU A 96 -12.49 -5.96 18.52
C LEU A 96 -11.84 -7.28 18.99
N ALA A 97 -12.62 -8.28 19.37
CA ALA A 97 -12.09 -9.59 19.78
C ALA A 97 -11.55 -10.34 18.58
N THR A 98 -12.28 -10.32 17.45
CA THR A 98 -11.83 -10.87 16.18
C THR A 98 -10.58 -10.17 15.67
N PHE A 99 -10.53 -8.83 15.77
CA PHE A 99 -9.35 -8.05 15.38
C PHE A 99 -8.11 -8.39 16.22
N ARG A 100 -8.25 -8.53 17.53
CA ARG A 100 -7.13 -8.95 18.40
C ARG A 100 -6.63 -10.34 18.04
N ARG A 101 -7.55 -11.29 17.79
CA ARG A 101 -7.18 -12.61 17.31
C ARG A 101 -6.47 -12.56 15.96
N PHE A 102 -6.93 -11.72 15.04
CA PHE A 102 -6.25 -11.49 13.77
C PHE A 102 -4.81 -10.98 13.99
N LEU A 103 -4.58 -10.01 14.90
CA LEU A 103 -3.23 -9.54 15.21
C LEU A 103 -2.37 -10.65 15.82
N ASP A 104 -2.91 -11.42 16.78
CA ASP A 104 -2.20 -12.54 17.41
C ASP A 104 -1.77 -13.58 16.38
N GLU A 105 -2.66 -13.96 15.44
CA GLU A 105 -2.39 -14.93 14.37
C GLU A 105 -1.41 -14.41 13.32
N ALA A 106 -1.49 -13.12 12.97
CA ALA A 106 -0.55 -12.47 12.07
C ALA A 106 0.86 -12.40 12.69
N HIS A 107 0.95 -11.89 13.92
CA HIS A 107 2.21 -11.79 14.65
C HIS A 107 2.86 -13.15 14.93
N ALA A 108 2.06 -14.19 15.23
CA ALA A 108 2.57 -15.56 15.40
C ALA A 108 3.24 -16.11 14.13
N ARG A 109 2.87 -15.60 12.95
CA ARG A 109 3.48 -15.91 11.66
C ARG A 109 4.58 -14.92 11.25
N GLY A 110 4.93 -13.97 12.10
CA GLY A 110 5.91 -12.92 11.81
C GLY A 110 5.40 -11.83 10.85
N ILE A 111 4.09 -11.69 10.69
CA ILE A 111 3.46 -10.69 9.84
C ILE A 111 3.15 -9.43 10.66
N ARG A 112 3.64 -8.28 10.21
CA ARG A 112 3.32 -6.96 10.73
C ARG A 112 2.02 -6.42 10.13
N VAL A 113 1.29 -5.59 10.88
CA VAL A 113 -0.01 -5.05 10.43
C VAL A 113 -0.02 -3.52 10.48
N VAL A 114 -0.26 -2.90 9.32
CA VAL A 114 -0.40 -1.44 9.13
C VAL A 114 -1.84 -1.12 8.77
N LEU A 115 -2.46 -0.18 9.48
CA LEU A 115 -3.82 0.29 9.22
C LEU A 115 -3.84 1.62 8.46
N ASP A 116 -4.99 1.95 7.89
CA ASP A 116 -5.23 3.20 7.16
C ASP A 116 -5.77 4.30 8.09
N ALA A 117 -5.06 5.42 8.17
CA ALA A 117 -5.41 6.59 8.99
C ALA A 117 -6.20 7.62 8.14
N VAL A 118 -7.51 7.44 8.04
CA VAL A 118 -8.42 8.34 7.31
C VAL A 118 -8.78 9.53 8.20
N LEU A 119 -7.86 10.47 8.38
CA LEU A 119 -7.99 11.57 9.34
C LEU A 119 -8.24 12.95 8.70
N ASN A 120 -8.38 13.01 7.38
CA ASN A 120 -8.74 14.24 6.68
C ASN A 120 -10.25 14.52 6.74
N HIS A 121 -11.08 13.50 6.79
CA HIS A 121 -12.54 13.55 6.73
C HIS A 121 -13.13 12.36 7.50
N CYS A 122 -14.42 12.42 7.75
CA CYS A 122 -15.20 11.28 8.26
C CYS A 122 -16.40 11.02 7.36
N GLY A 123 -17.21 10.04 7.70
CA GLY A 123 -18.55 9.87 7.12
C GLY A 123 -19.54 10.88 7.68
N ASP A 124 -20.55 11.22 6.89
CA ASP A 124 -21.66 12.11 7.31
C ASP A 124 -22.51 11.52 8.45
N GLY A 125 -22.35 10.22 8.72
CA GLY A 125 -22.90 9.52 9.87
C GLY A 125 -22.12 9.66 11.17
N HIS A 126 -20.92 10.27 11.14
CA HIS A 126 -20.11 10.43 12.37
C HIS A 126 -20.85 11.26 13.42
N TRP A 127 -20.84 10.81 14.67
CA TRP A 127 -21.63 11.38 15.76
C TRP A 127 -21.43 12.90 15.93
N ALA A 128 -20.19 13.40 15.80
CA ALA A 128 -19.91 14.83 15.91
C ALA A 128 -20.51 15.65 14.75
N PHE A 129 -20.45 15.10 13.52
CA PHE A 129 -21.05 15.77 12.36
C PHE A 129 -22.58 15.73 12.44
N ARG A 130 -23.17 14.61 12.88
CA ARG A 130 -24.61 14.49 13.12
C ARG A 130 -25.10 15.49 14.16
N ASP A 131 -24.35 15.72 15.24
CA ASP A 131 -24.67 16.74 16.24
C ASP A 131 -24.69 18.15 15.63
N VAL A 132 -23.71 18.45 14.72
CA VAL A 132 -23.68 19.74 13.99
C VAL A 132 -24.88 19.89 13.06
N VAL A 133 -25.28 18.83 12.35
CA VAL A 133 -26.46 18.84 11.47
C VAL A 133 -27.76 19.05 12.29
N GLU A 134 -27.85 18.46 13.47
CA GLU A 134 -29.07 18.53 14.32
C GLU A 134 -29.18 19.83 15.12
N LYS A 135 -28.04 20.30 15.69
CA LYS A 135 -28.02 21.45 16.61
C LYS A 135 -27.50 22.75 15.98
N GLU A 136 -27.04 22.65 14.74
CA GLU A 136 -26.52 23.78 13.95
C GLU A 136 -25.45 24.57 14.70
N GLU A 137 -25.55 25.92 14.76
CA GLU A 137 -24.59 26.80 15.44
C GLU A 137 -24.50 26.58 16.96
N THR A 138 -25.44 25.84 17.57
CA THR A 138 -25.41 25.53 19.00
C THR A 138 -24.69 24.23 19.34
N SER A 139 -24.22 23.49 18.34
CA SER A 139 -23.44 22.28 18.53
C SER A 139 -22.10 22.57 19.20
N GLU A 140 -21.70 21.75 20.17
CA GLU A 140 -20.37 21.81 20.78
C GLU A 140 -19.27 21.45 19.75
N TYR A 141 -19.63 20.74 18.68
CA TYR A 141 -18.72 20.26 17.62
C TYR A 141 -18.70 21.14 16.37
N VAL A 142 -19.38 22.28 16.38
CA VAL A 142 -19.50 23.16 15.20
C VAL A 142 -18.13 23.57 14.64
N ASN A 143 -17.13 23.78 15.50
CA ASN A 143 -15.77 24.14 15.14
C ASN A 143 -14.89 22.95 14.74
N TRP A 144 -15.40 21.72 14.84
CA TRP A 144 -14.72 20.52 14.38
C TRP A 144 -14.76 20.39 12.85
N PHE A 145 -15.69 21.09 12.23
CA PHE A 145 -15.89 21.12 10.78
C PHE A 145 -15.85 22.57 10.26
N SER A 146 -15.70 22.73 8.94
CA SER A 146 -15.76 24.05 8.29
C SER A 146 -17.12 24.19 7.62
N VAL A 147 -18.11 24.69 8.36
CA VAL A 147 -19.47 24.94 7.88
C VAL A 147 -19.60 26.40 7.46
N GLU A 148 -20.18 26.67 6.28
CA GLU A 148 -20.29 28.01 5.70
C GLU A 148 -21.61 28.71 6.08
N GLY A 149 -22.58 27.96 6.62
CA GLY A 149 -23.87 28.51 7.04
C GLY A 149 -24.84 27.44 7.52
N PHE A 150 -25.99 27.87 8.06
CA PHE A 150 -27.03 27.00 8.59
C PHE A 150 -28.37 27.29 7.90
N PRO A 151 -29.25 26.26 7.72
CA PRO A 151 -29.06 24.87 8.11
C PRO A 151 -27.90 24.20 7.34
N VAL A 152 -27.31 23.16 7.93
CA VAL A 152 -26.35 22.32 7.22
C VAL A 152 -27.04 21.58 6.08
N THR A 153 -26.59 21.81 4.85
CA THR A 153 -27.21 21.25 3.64
C THR A 153 -26.21 20.45 2.81
N PRO A 154 -26.46 19.14 2.57
CA PRO A 154 -25.62 18.33 1.70
C PRO A 154 -25.89 18.52 0.20
N HIS A 155 -27.12 18.98 -0.18
CA HIS A 155 -27.58 19.06 -1.55
C HIS A 155 -28.23 20.43 -1.85
N PRO A 156 -28.17 20.93 -3.11
CA PRO A 156 -27.47 20.35 -4.28
C PRO A 156 -25.94 20.42 -4.18
N GLU A 157 -25.42 21.34 -3.37
CA GLU A 157 -24.00 21.50 -3.06
C GLU A 157 -23.85 21.59 -1.54
N PRO A 158 -22.88 20.88 -0.92
CA PRO A 158 -22.67 20.95 0.52
C PRO A 158 -22.19 22.36 0.92
N ASN A 159 -22.81 22.93 1.97
CA ASN A 159 -22.37 24.19 2.59
C ASN A 159 -21.36 23.97 3.72
N TYR A 160 -20.54 22.94 3.58
CA TYR A 160 -19.43 22.59 4.44
C TYR A 160 -18.29 22.03 3.59
N ARG A 161 -17.07 22.10 4.08
CA ARG A 161 -15.92 21.52 3.38
C ARG A 161 -15.98 20.01 3.38
N THR A 162 -15.63 19.41 2.24
CA THR A 162 -15.66 17.96 2.02
C THR A 162 -14.33 17.47 1.47
N CYS A 163 -14.12 16.16 1.49
CA CYS A 163 -13.06 15.53 0.72
C CYS A 163 -13.49 15.42 -0.75
N SER A 164 -12.68 16.00 -1.66
CA SER A 164 -12.88 15.89 -3.12
C SER A 164 -14.28 16.23 -3.63
N GLY A 165 -15.03 17.07 -2.93
CA GLY A 165 -16.42 17.44 -3.29
C GLY A 165 -17.48 16.39 -2.92
N CYS A 166 -17.11 15.30 -2.26
CA CYS A 166 -18.04 14.25 -1.85
C CYS A 166 -18.84 14.70 -0.61
N TRP A 167 -20.15 14.94 -0.77
CA TRP A 167 -21.03 15.46 0.29
C TRP A 167 -21.05 14.58 1.55
N TYR A 168 -20.89 13.27 1.40
CA TYR A 168 -20.90 12.29 2.51
C TYR A 168 -19.55 12.17 3.23
N LEU A 169 -18.54 12.97 2.83
CA LEU A 169 -17.20 13.00 3.42
C LEU A 169 -16.89 14.40 3.99
N PRO A 170 -17.58 14.85 5.08
CA PRO A 170 -17.27 16.11 5.73
C PRO A 170 -15.84 16.16 6.23
N LYS A 171 -15.14 17.25 5.90
CA LYS A 171 -13.73 17.43 6.22
C LYS A 171 -13.55 17.95 7.63
N TRP A 172 -12.64 17.33 8.38
CA TRP A 172 -12.23 17.79 9.70
C TRP A 172 -11.52 19.14 9.65
N ASN A 173 -11.73 19.96 10.67
CA ASN A 173 -10.91 21.13 10.94
C ASN A 173 -9.66 20.73 11.74
N ALA A 174 -8.62 20.26 11.06
CA ALA A 174 -7.37 19.84 11.67
C ALA A 174 -6.58 20.95 12.41
N TYR A 175 -7.01 22.20 12.31
CA TYR A 175 -6.48 23.31 13.11
C TYR A 175 -7.10 23.36 14.51
N ASN A 176 -8.29 22.77 14.71
CA ASN A 176 -8.94 22.72 16.00
C ASN A 176 -8.16 21.77 16.94
N PRO A 177 -7.77 22.22 18.16
CA PRO A 177 -7.01 21.39 19.09
C PRO A 177 -7.79 20.18 19.61
N GLU A 178 -9.12 20.25 19.70
CA GLU A 178 -9.96 19.12 20.12
C GLU A 178 -10.01 18.04 19.05
N VAL A 179 -10.11 18.43 17.76
CA VAL A 179 -10.02 17.50 16.61
C VAL A 179 -8.67 16.80 16.62
N ARG A 180 -7.58 17.54 16.84
CA ARG A 180 -6.23 16.94 16.94
C ARG A 180 -6.15 15.96 18.12
N ALA A 181 -6.66 16.34 19.29
CA ALA A 181 -6.67 15.47 20.45
C ALA A 181 -7.47 14.17 20.19
N HIS A 182 -8.64 14.29 19.54
CA HIS A 182 -9.45 13.14 19.16
C HIS A 182 -8.69 12.18 18.22
N HIS A 183 -8.05 12.70 17.16
CA HIS A 183 -7.30 11.87 16.23
C HIS A 183 -6.00 11.29 16.84
N HIS A 184 -5.35 12.02 17.76
CA HIS A 184 -4.21 11.51 18.48
C HIS A 184 -4.62 10.36 19.42
N GLU A 185 -5.85 10.42 19.98
CA GLU A 185 -6.40 9.31 20.75
C GLU A 185 -6.73 8.10 19.90
N VAL A 186 -7.24 8.30 18.66
CA VAL A 186 -7.40 7.21 17.68
C VAL A 186 -6.05 6.54 17.41
N ALA A 187 -5.00 7.34 17.14
CA ALA A 187 -3.67 6.81 16.89
C ALA A 187 -3.15 5.98 18.07
N ARG A 188 -3.30 6.51 19.31
CA ARG A 188 -2.93 5.86 20.55
C ARG A 188 -3.65 4.53 20.71
N TYR A 189 -4.99 4.57 20.63
CA TYR A 189 -5.86 3.43 20.87
C TYR A 189 -5.46 2.21 20.02
N TRP A 190 -5.23 2.40 18.71
CA TRP A 190 -4.91 1.28 17.82
C TRP A 190 -3.47 0.78 17.97
N ILE A 191 -2.49 1.65 18.27
CA ILE A 191 -1.14 1.20 18.62
C ILE A 191 -1.18 0.36 19.90
N GLU A 192 -1.99 0.74 20.89
CA GLU A 192 -2.20 -0.03 22.12
C GLU A 192 -2.95 -1.35 21.88
N GLN A 193 -3.75 -1.48 20.80
CA GLN A 193 -4.28 -2.78 20.35
C GLN A 193 -3.21 -3.68 19.73
N GLY A 194 -2.06 -3.15 19.33
CA GLY A 194 -0.92 -3.93 18.83
C GLY A 194 -0.66 -3.83 17.34
N ILE A 195 -1.20 -2.84 16.62
CA ILE A 195 -0.82 -2.62 15.23
C ILE A 195 0.62 -2.11 15.11
N ASP A 196 1.26 -2.39 13.98
CA ASP A 196 2.66 -2.07 13.73
C ASP A 196 2.86 -0.75 12.98
N GLY A 197 1.79 -0.07 12.58
CA GLY A 197 1.94 1.22 11.91
C GLY A 197 0.67 1.76 11.27
N TRP A 198 0.87 2.90 10.59
CA TRP A 198 -0.18 3.67 9.95
C TRP A 198 0.20 4.08 8.53
N ARG A 199 -0.72 3.88 7.58
CA ARG A 199 -0.69 4.57 6.28
C ARG A 199 -1.58 5.81 6.40
N LEU A 200 -1.05 6.97 6.05
CA LEU A 200 -1.76 8.24 6.14
C LEU A 200 -2.52 8.50 4.84
N ASP A 201 -3.84 8.54 4.92
CA ASP A 201 -4.74 8.83 3.80
C ASP A 201 -4.73 10.31 3.45
N VAL A 202 -4.54 10.64 2.17
CA VAL A 202 -4.49 12.01 1.61
C VAL A 202 -3.84 13.05 2.53
N PRO A 203 -2.64 12.78 3.06
CA PRO A 203 -2.08 13.55 4.16
C PRO A 203 -1.74 14.99 3.78
N TYR A 204 -1.57 15.28 2.50
CA TYR A 204 -1.31 16.63 1.96
C TYR A 204 -2.49 17.60 2.13
N PHE A 205 -3.69 17.11 2.48
CA PHE A 205 -4.83 17.94 2.83
C PHE A 205 -4.87 18.38 4.30
N ILE A 206 -3.95 17.89 5.11
CA ILE A 206 -3.82 18.21 6.54
C ILE A 206 -2.48 18.91 6.76
N ASN A 207 -2.44 19.88 7.68
CA ASN A 207 -1.22 20.63 7.98
C ASN A 207 -0.17 19.77 8.69
N HIS A 208 1.12 20.06 8.44
CA HIS A 208 2.25 19.31 9.02
C HIS A 208 2.31 19.36 10.56
N THR A 209 1.75 20.40 11.20
CA THR A 209 1.71 20.48 12.67
C THR A 209 0.84 19.37 13.26
N PHE A 210 -0.26 19.01 12.59
CA PHE A 210 -1.08 17.87 12.96
C PHE A 210 -0.27 16.57 12.88
N TRP A 211 0.41 16.32 11.75
CA TRP A 211 1.16 15.10 11.52
C TRP A 211 2.38 14.94 12.45
N ARG A 212 3.03 16.06 12.84
CA ARG A 212 4.08 16.01 13.88
C ARG A 212 3.54 15.51 15.20
N GLY A 213 2.41 16.05 15.65
CA GLY A 213 1.77 15.57 16.87
C GLY A 213 1.28 14.12 16.79
N PHE A 214 0.77 13.70 15.63
CA PHE A 214 0.41 12.32 15.35
C PHE A 214 1.63 11.39 15.47
N ARG A 215 2.75 11.76 14.81
CA ARG A 215 4.01 11.03 14.91
C ARG A 215 4.53 10.93 16.33
N ASP A 216 4.49 12.04 17.10
CA ASP A 216 4.95 12.06 18.48
C ASP A 216 4.17 11.04 19.33
N VAL A 217 2.87 10.91 19.14
CA VAL A 217 2.03 9.93 19.81
C VAL A 217 2.40 8.50 19.38
N VAL A 218 2.44 8.23 18.10
CA VAL A 218 2.72 6.89 17.55
C VAL A 218 4.11 6.41 17.99
N LYS A 219 5.14 7.25 17.79
CA LYS A 219 6.53 6.88 18.13
C LYS A 219 6.78 6.86 19.65
N GLY A 220 6.03 7.62 20.41
CA GLY A 220 6.09 7.59 21.88
C GLY A 220 5.57 6.29 22.50
N LEU A 221 4.72 5.56 21.78
CA LEU A 221 4.17 4.26 22.19
C LEU A 221 4.94 3.07 21.59
N GLY A 222 5.38 3.22 20.34
CA GLY A 222 6.13 2.19 19.62
C GLY A 222 7.15 2.84 18.68
N GLU A 223 8.42 2.92 19.10
CA GLU A 223 9.49 3.53 18.28
C GLU A 223 9.60 2.85 16.91
N ASP A 224 9.37 1.54 16.85
CA ASP A 224 9.39 0.71 15.65
C ASP A 224 8.08 0.75 14.84
N SER A 225 7.04 1.49 15.26
CA SER A 225 5.82 1.62 14.47
C SER A 225 6.11 2.38 13.17
N TYR A 226 5.61 1.86 12.05
CA TYR A 226 5.79 2.47 10.74
C TYR A 226 4.76 3.56 10.48
N ILE A 227 5.18 4.68 9.90
CA ILE A 227 4.30 5.74 9.40
C ILE A 227 4.63 5.98 7.94
N VAL A 228 3.70 5.65 7.04
CA VAL A 228 3.85 5.84 5.60
C VAL A 228 2.79 6.81 5.07
N ALA A 229 3.23 7.83 4.33
CA ALA A 229 2.33 8.81 3.75
C ALA A 229 1.89 8.39 2.33
N GLU A 230 0.60 8.53 2.04
CA GLU A 230 0.15 8.52 0.66
C GLU A 230 0.61 9.80 -0.03
N GLU A 231 1.69 9.71 -0.81
CA GLU A 231 2.21 10.85 -1.55
C GLU A 231 2.53 10.44 -2.98
N TRP A 232 1.96 11.16 -3.94
CA TRP A 232 2.03 10.80 -5.36
C TRP A 232 3.23 11.40 -6.10
N ARG A 233 3.84 12.50 -5.58
CA ARG A 233 4.79 13.30 -6.36
C ARG A 233 6.02 13.79 -5.61
N GLU A 234 5.85 14.26 -4.39
CA GLU A 234 6.87 15.03 -3.65
C GLU A 234 7.20 14.38 -2.29
N PRO A 235 7.88 13.20 -2.30
CA PRO A 235 8.15 12.47 -1.06
C PRO A 235 9.02 13.26 -0.07
N GLU A 236 9.88 14.16 -0.55
CA GLU A 236 10.89 14.81 0.26
C GLU A 236 10.33 15.62 1.43
N GLN A 237 9.14 16.23 1.24
CA GLN A 237 8.50 17.01 2.30
C GLN A 237 8.07 16.18 3.49
N TRP A 238 7.83 14.87 3.30
CA TRP A 238 7.42 13.93 4.32
C TRP A 238 8.59 13.29 5.06
N LEU A 239 9.79 13.31 4.45
CA LEU A 239 10.98 12.56 4.88
C LEU A 239 12.02 13.45 5.58
N GLN A 240 11.56 14.45 6.35
CA GLN A 240 12.44 15.35 7.11
C GLN A 240 12.74 14.84 8.54
N GLY A 241 12.23 13.65 8.90
CA GLY A 241 12.43 13.03 10.21
C GLY A 241 11.35 13.34 11.23
N ASP A 242 10.40 14.22 10.92
CA ASP A 242 9.38 14.72 11.84
C ASP A 242 7.92 14.43 11.38
N LEU A 243 7.72 13.78 10.22
CA LEU A 243 6.40 13.49 9.67
C LEU A 243 6.19 11.99 9.43
N ALA A 244 6.83 11.42 8.41
CA ALA A 244 6.69 10.02 8.05
C ALA A 244 8.04 9.29 8.01
N ASP A 245 8.01 7.96 8.00
CA ASP A 245 9.19 7.10 7.83
C ASP A 245 9.37 6.74 6.35
N GLY A 246 8.34 6.89 5.53
CA GLY A 246 8.33 6.64 4.10
C GLY A 246 7.10 7.22 3.43
N THR A 247 7.05 7.08 2.10
CA THR A 247 5.86 7.38 1.31
C THR A 247 5.53 6.22 0.38
N MET A 248 4.27 6.11 -0.03
CA MET A 248 3.89 5.24 -1.15
C MET A 248 4.58 5.74 -2.42
N ASN A 249 5.37 4.88 -3.07
CA ASN A 249 6.31 5.29 -4.11
C ASN A 249 5.68 5.22 -5.52
N TYR A 250 4.74 6.11 -5.79
CA TYR A 250 4.09 6.21 -7.10
C TYR A 250 5.05 6.63 -8.21
N THR A 251 6.13 7.36 -7.90
CA THR A 251 7.16 7.69 -8.89
C THR A 251 7.89 6.44 -9.40
N LEU A 252 8.23 5.49 -8.51
CA LEU A 252 8.78 4.19 -8.92
C LEU A 252 7.77 3.43 -9.78
N ARG A 253 6.50 3.38 -9.35
CA ARG A 253 5.41 2.75 -10.11
C ARG A 253 5.36 3.26 -11.55
N ASP A 254 5.33 4.57 -11.73
CA ASP A 254 5.22 5.19 -13.05
C ASP A 254 6.44 4.90 -13.93
N LEU A 255 7.65 4.87 -13.36
CA LEU A 255 8.86 4.49 -14.08
C LEU A 255 8.82 3.01 -14.50
N VAL A 256 8.47 2.10 -13.57
CA VAL A 256 8.43 0.67 -13.85
C VAL A 256 7.37 0.35 -14.89
N LEU A 257 6.14 0.83 -14.73
CA LEU A 257 5.05 0.58 -15.69
C LEU A 257 5.30 1.29 -17.02
N GLY A 258 5.86 2.51 -16.99
CA GLY A 258 6.28 3.21 -18.20
C GLY A 258 7.33 2.44 -19.02
N PHE A 259 8.22 1.72 -18.34
CA PHE A 259 9.22 0.85 -18.99
C PHE A 259 8.63 -0.49 -19.44
N THR A 260 7.91 -1.21 -18.57
CA THR A 260 7.50 -2.60 -18.82
C THR A 260 6.20 -2.73 -19.61
N ALA A 261 5.19 -1.88 -19.32
CA ALA A 261 3.86 -1.93 -19.90
C ALA A 261 3.67 -0.93 -21.05
N ASP A 262 3.76 0.37 -20.75
CA ASP A 262 3.37 1.45 -21.66
C ASP A 262 4.39 1.71 -22.77
N ARG A 263 5.65 1.32 -22.53
CA ARG A 263 6.81 1.60 -23.41
C ARG A 263 7.03 3.10 -23.70
N THR A 264 6.58 3.95 -22.77
CA THR A 264 6.77 5.41 -22.81
C THR A 264 8.12 5.85 -22.29
N VAL A 265 8.78 4.96 -21.52
CA VAL A 265 10.10 5.15 -20.90
C VAL A 265 11.04 4.09 -21.49
N ASP A 266 12.16 4.48 -22.07
CA ASP A 266 13.22 3.55 -22.46
C ASP A 266 14.16 3.23 -21.28
N ALA A 267 15.07 2.27 -21.42
CA ALA A 267 15.96 1.86 -20.34
C ALA A 267 16.88 3.00 -19.85
N HIS A 268 17.28 3.92 -20.74
CA HIS A 268 18.11 5.08 -20.35
C HIS A 268 17.33 6.07 -19.50
N ALA A 269 16.09 6.40 -19.92
CA ALA A 269 15.20 7.27 -19.15
C ALA A 269 14.77 6.62 -17.82
N PHE A 270 14.52 5.30 -17.82
CA PHE A 270 14.24 4.54 -16.60
C PHE A 270 15.40 4.61 -15.60
N ALA A 271 16.64 4.33 -16.04
CA ALA A 271 17.82 4.37 -15.21
C ALA A 271 18.05 5.78 -14.63
N ALA A 272 17.94 6.81 -15.47
CA ALA A 272 18.07 8.19 -15.03
C ALA A 272 16.98 8.57 -14.00
N GLY A 273 15.73 8.16 -14.24
CA GLY A 273 14.59 8.40 -13.35
C GLY A 273 14.75 7.71 -11.99
N MET A 274 15.17 6.44 -11.97
CA MET A 274 15.39 5.68 -10.73
C MET A 274 16.53 6.27 -9.89
N ASN A 275 17.64 6.65 -10.53
CA ASN A 275 18.75 7.29 -9.82
C ASN A 275 18.34 8.69 -9.29
N ALA A 276 17.64 9.48 -10.09
CA ALA A 276 17.13 10.78 -9.65
C ALA A 276 16.12 10.65 -8.49
N LEU A 277 15.24 9.65 -8.53
CA LEU A 277 14.33 9.36 -7.42
C LEU A 277 15.11 9.03 -6.14
N ARG A 278 16.11 8.16 -6.25
CA ARG A 278 16.97 7.79 -5.13
C ARG A 278 17.67 9.01 -4.52
N ASP A 279 18.22 9.88 -5.35
CA ASP A 279 18.92 11.09 -4.89
C ASP A 279 18.00 12.11 -4.20
N ARG A 280 16.69 12.07 -4.48
CA ARG A 280 15.65 12.90 -3.82
C ARG A 280 15.29 12.42 -2.44
N ILE A 281 15.45 11.10 -2.15
CA ILE A 281 15.12 10.51 -0.86
C ILE A 281 16.28 10.74 0.10
N PRO A 282 16.08 11.38 1.26
CA PRO A 282 17.15 11.60 2.22
C PRO A 282 17.74 10.29 2.73
N GLU A 283 19.04 10.30 3.04
CA GLU A 283 19.73 9.15 3.62
C GLU A 283 19.00 8.63 4.88
N GLY A 284 18.83 7.33 4.98
CA GLY A 284 18.14 6.66 6.08
C GLY A 284 16.63 6.50 5.88
N PHE A 285 16.04 7.00 4.77
CA PHE A 285 14.61 6.83 4.45
C PHE A 285 14.35 5.87 3.29
N HIS A 286 15.38 5.44 2.57
CA HIS A 286 15.22 4.58 1.40
C HIS A 286 14.48 3.28 1.70
N THR A 287 14.82 2.61 2.82
CA THR A 287 14.15 1.37 3.24
C THR A 287 12.69 1.55 3.66
N GLY A 288 12.32 2.78 4.03
CA GLY A 288 10.95 3.14 4.40
C GLY A 288 10.03 3.45 3.22
N MET A 289 10.56 3.56 2.00
CA MET A 289 9.74 3.79 0.82
C MET A 289 8.88 2.57 0.52
N LEU A 290 7.55 2.73 0.51
CA LEU A 290 6.61 1.67 0.16
C LEU A 290 6.44 1.61 -1.36
N ASN A 291 7.20 0.72 -1.99
CA ASN A 291 7.20 0.54 -3.43
C ASN A 291 5.99 -0.27 -3.88
N LEU A 292 5.29 0.18 -4.92
CA LEU A 292 4.07 -0.49 -5.41
C LEU A 292 4.00 -0.48 -6.94
N LEU A 293 3.22 -1.39 -7.51
CA LEU A 293 2.82 -1.40 -8.93
C LEU A 293 1.31 -1.20 -9.08
N GLY A 294 0.53 -1.76 -8.17
CA GLY A 294 -0.91 -1.65 -8.09
C GLY A 294 -1.37 -1.36 -6.67
N SER A 295 -2.59 -0.85 -6.54
CA SER A 295 -3.29 -0.63 -5.27
C SER A 295 -4.80 -0.63 -5.48
N HIS A 296 -5.56 -0.43 -4.42
CA HIS A 296 -7.02 -0.27 -4.50
C HIS A 296 -7.49 1.00 -5.25
N ASP A 297 -6.56 1.91 -5.61
CA ASP A 297 -6.83 3.18 -6.32
C ASP A 297 -6.38 3.17 -7.77
N THR A 298 -5.72 2.11 -8.21
CA THR A 298 -5.14 2.03 -9.56
C THR A 298 -5.58 0.75 -10.26
N GLU A 299 -5.52 0.77 -11.59
CA GLU A 299 -5.70 -0.47 -12.36
C GLU A 299 -4.70 -1.55 -11.95
N ARG A 300 -5.11 -2.82 -12.09
CA ARG A 300 -4.27 -3.98 -11.76
C ARG A 300 -3.11 -4.13 -12.72
N VAL A 301 -2.00 -4.67 -12.21
CA VAL A 301 -0.74 -4.81 -12.96
C VAL A 301 -0.95 -5.59 -14.25
N LEU A 302 -1.62 -6.73 -14.23
CA LEU A 302 -1.85 -7.55 -15.43
C LEU A 302 -2.75 -6.84 -16.45
N THR A 303 -3.73 -6.06 -16.01
CA THR A 303 -4.57 -5.21 -16.89
C THR A 303 -3.69 -4.19 -17.62
N ARG A 304 -2.80 -3.50 -16.90
CA ARG A 304 -1.88 -2.51 -17.48
C ARG A 304 -0.93 -3.13 -18.50
N HIS A 305 -0.58 -4.40 -18.36
CA HIS A 305 0.24 -5.15 -19.30
C HIS A 305 -0.57 -5.84 -20.41
N GLY A 306 -1.87 -5.55 -20.54
CA GLY A 306 -2.74 -6.12 -21.57
C GLY A 306 -2.88 -7.65 -21.49
N GLY A 307 -2.71 -8.23 -20.31
CA GLY A 307 -2.75 -9.67 -20.07
C GLY A 307 -1.42 -10.40 -20.34
N ASP A 308 -0.34 -9.67 -20.63
CA ASP A 308 0.99 -10.27 -20.83
C ASP A 308 1.69 -10.52 -19.47
N GLU A 309 1.60 -11.76 -18.98
CA GLU A 309 2.18 -12.21 -17.71
C GLU A 309 3.70 -12.07 -17.66
N ARG A 310 4.41 -12.29 -18.78
CA ARG A 310 5.86 -12.13 -18.86
C ARG A 310 6.28 -10.68 -18.62
N SER A 311 5.61 -9.76 -19.30
CA SER A 311 5.87 -8.32 -19.10
C SER A 311 5.50 -7.86 -17.69
N ALA A 312 4.44 -8.42 -17.10
CA ALA A 312 4.07 -8.17 -15.69
C ALA A 312 5.17 -8.69 -14.73
N LEU A 313 5.75 -9.88 -14.99
CA LEU A 313 6.87 -10.40 -14.20
C LEU A 313 8.13 -9.54 -14.29
N LEU A 314 8.38 -8.83 -15.40
CA LEU A 314 9.47 -7.85 -15.46
C LEU A 314 9.25 -6.71 -14.49
N ALA A 315 8.01 -6.25 -14.34
CA ALA A 315 7.66 -5.21 -13.38
C ALA A 315 7.88 -5.70 -11.94
N TYR A 316 7.46 -6.94 -11.61
CA TYR A 316 7.72 -7.54 -10.30
C TYR A 316 9.20 -7.79 -10.03
N ALA A 317 9.99 -8.15 -11.04
CA ALA A 317 11.45 -8.28 -10.89
C ALA A 317 12.08 -6.94 -10.48
N LEU A 318 11.66 -5.82 -11.09
CA LEU A 318 12.10 -4.48 -10.71
C LEU A 318 11.59 -4.09 -9.33
N LEU A 319 10.32 -4.34 -9.01
CA LEU A 319 9.71 -4.02 -7.71
C LEU A 319 10.44 -4.71 -6.56
N LEU A 320 10.59 -6.05 -6.65
CA LEU A 320 11.07 -6.89 -5.56
C LEU A 320 12.60 -6.84 -5.38
N THR A 321 13.33 -6.29 -6.37
CA THR A 321 14.78 -6.12 -6.29
C THR A 321 15.21 -4.67 -6.03
N ALA A 322 14.32 -3.70 -6.22
CA ALA A 322 14.60 -2.29 -5.91
C ALA A 322 14.80 -2.03 -4.42
N GLU A 323 15.48 -0.93 -4.10
CA GLU A 323 15.65 -0.40 -2.75
C GLU A 323 14.30 0.11 -2.22
N GLY A 324 13.92 -0.24 -0.98
CA GLY A 324 12.65 0.07 -0.35
C GLY A 324 11.88 -1.20 0.03
N ALA A 325 10.71 -1.03 0.65
CA ALA A 325 9.80 -2.10 1.02
C ALA A 325 8.78 -2.33 -0.13
N PRO A 326 8.81 -3.46 -0.85
CA PRO A 326 7.87 -3.74 -1.92
C PRO A 326 6.49 -4.10 -1.37
N MET A 327 5.44 -3.74 -2.11
CA MET A 327 4.05 -4.07 -1.81
C MET A 327 3.39 -4.76 -3.00
N ILE A 328 2.73 -5.87 -2.74
CA ILE A 328 1.90 -6.63 -3.67
C ILE A 328 0.43 -6.34 -3.32
N TYR A 329 -0.37 -5.96 -4.29
CA TYR A 329 -1.80 -5.79 -4.10
C TYR A 329 -2.52 -7.13 -4.23
N TYR A 330 -3.45 -7.47 -3.30
CA TYR A 330 -4.11 -8.78 -3.29
C TYR A 330 -4.67 -9.17 -4.66
N GLY A 331 -4.43 -10.41 -5.05
CA GLY A 331 -4.91 -10.99 -6.30
C GLY A 331 -4.03 -10.71 -7.52
N ASP A 332 -3.11 -9.73 -7.47
CA ASP A 332 -2.17 -9.50 -8.56
C ASP A 332 -1.24 -10.71 -8.74
N GLU A 333 -0.87 -11.38 -7.64
CA GLU A 333 -0.02 -12.57 -7.64
C GLU A 333 -0.67 -13.78 -8.33
N VAL A 334 -2.00 -13.82 -8.40
CA VAL A 334 -2.75 -14.90 -9.06
C VAL A 334 -3.29 -14.49 -10.43
N GLY A 335 -2.93 -13.30 -10.91
CA GLY A 335 -3.26 -12.83 -12.26
C GLY A 335 -4.66 -12.22 -12.37
N MET A 336 -5.20 -11.64 -11.29
CA MET A 336 -6.45 -10.89 -11.38
C MET A 336 -6.29 -9.67 -12.29
N VAL A 337 -7.35 -9.37 -13.03
CA VAL A 337 -7.47 -8.19 -13.87
C VAL A 337 -8.53 -7.24 -13.31
N GLY A 338 -8.44 -5.97 -13.66
CA GLY A 338 -9.40 -4.94 -13.25
C GLY A 338 -8.91 -3.55 -13.62
N GLU A 339 -9.81 -2.77 -14.20
CA GLU A 339 -9.60 -1.36 -14.50
C GLU A 339 -9.57 -0.53 -13.20
N ASN A 340 -9.40 0.79 -13.29
CA ASN A 340 -9.46 1.68 -12.14
C ASN A 340 -10.74 1.48 -11.29
N ASP A 341 -10.76 2.04 -10.07
CA ASP A 341 -11.89 1.99 -9.15
C ASP A 341 -13.25 2.18 -9.87
N PRO A 342 -14.20 1.25 -9.70
CA PRO A 342 -14.22 0.09 -8.82
C PRO A 342 -13.63 -1.22 -9.40
N GLY A 343 -13.22 -1.26 -10.66
CA GLY A 343 -12.80 -2.47 -11.36
C GLY A 343 -11.61 -3.20 -10.70
N CYS A 344 -10.63 -2.44 -10.16
CA CYS A 344 -9.48 -3.02 -9.44
C CYS A 344 -9.86 -3.69 -8.11
N ARG A 345 -11.08 -3.45 -7.59
CA ARG A 345 -11.57 -3.95 -6.30
C ARG A 345 -12.46 -5.19 -6.43
N GLY A 346 -12.22 -6.04 -7.43
CA GLY A 346 -12.86 -7.34 -7.58
C GLY A 346 -12.55 -8.25 -6.39
N ALA A 347 -13.50 -9.19 -6.07
CA ALA A 347 -13.29 -10.19 -5.04
C ALA A 347 -12.13 -11.12 -5.39
N MET A 348 -11.32 -11.49 -4.39
CA MET A 348 -10.18 -12.40 -4.57
C MET A 348 -10.63 -13.72 -5.18
N VAL A 349 -9.90 -14.18 -6.16
CA VAL A 349 -10.16 -15.49 -6.82
C VAL A 349 -9.47 -16.57 -6.00
N TRP A 350 -10.24 -17.40 -5.26
CA TRP A 350 -9.70 -18.48 -4.44
C TRP A 350 -9.68 -19.83 -5.14
N GLU A 351 -10.35 -19.97 -6.29
CA GLU A 351 -10.30 -21.16 -7.12
C GLU A 351 -8.94 -21.26 -7.80
N ARG A 352 -8.09 -22.18 -7.31
CA ARG A 352 -6.70 -22.35 -7.77
C ARG A 352 -6.58 -22.67 -9.26
N GLU A 353 -7.59 -23.25 -9.86
CA GLU A 353 -7.66 -23.58 -11.30
C GLU A 353 -7.71 -22.33 -12.18
N ARG A 354 -8.06 -21.18 -11.59
CA ARG A 354 -8.13 -19.88 -12.26
C ARG A 354 -6.87 -19.04 -12.05
N TRP A 355 -5.94 -19.50 -11.24
CA TRP A 355 -4.71 -18.75 -10.93
C TRP A 355 -3.71 -18.82 -12.07
N SER A 356 -3.04 -17.71 -12.34
CA SER A 356 -1.80 -17.70 -13.12
C SER A 356 -0.68 -18.33 -12.28
N THR A 357 -0.29 -19.56 -12.64
CA THR A 357 0.85 -20.21 -11.98
C THR A 357 2.16 -19.56 -12.37
N GLU A 358 2.27 -18.98 -13.57
CA GLU A 358 3.47 -18.27 -14.03
C GLU A 358 3.73 -17.03 -13.16
N LEU A 359 2.71 -16.21 -12.89
CA LEU A 359 2.84 -15.03 -12.01
C LEU A 359 3.11 -15.43 -10.57
N LEU A 360 2.34 -16.38 -10.02
CA LEU A 360 2.47 -16.80 -8.63
C LEU A 360 3.86 -17.37 -8.34
N ASP A 361 4.32 -18.31 -9.16
CA ASP A 361 5.63 -18.94 -8.98
C ASP A 361 6.76 -17.93 -9.19
N GLY A 362 6.67 -17.08 -10.21
CA GLY A 362 7.66 -16.04 -10.46
C GLY A 362 7.77 -15.00 -9.33
N ILE A 363 6.64 -14.58 -8.75
CA ILE A 363 6.64 -13.66 -7.59
C ILE A 363 7.21 -14.36 -6.35
N ARG A 364 6.85 -15.63 -6.09
CA ARG A 364 7.42 -16.43 -4.98
C ARG A 364 8.94 -16.60 -5.11
N GLU A 365 9.44 -16.88 -6.31
CA GLU A 365 10.87 -16.96 -6.56
C GLU A 365 11.58 -15.63 -6.26
N LEU A 366 11.00 -14.51 -6.66
CA LEU A 366 11.56 -13.18 -6.42
C LEU A 366 11.52 -12.78 -4.94
N THR A 367 10.45 -13.09 -4.21
CA THR A 367 10.36 -12.84 -2.76
C THR A 367 11.33 -13.70 -1.98
N ALA A 368 11.47 -14.99 -2.34
CA ALA A 368 12.46 -15.90 -1.75
C ALA A 368 13.89 -15.38 -2.01
N LEU A 369 14.19 -14.97 -3.25
CA LEU A 369 15.47 -14.39 -3.60
C LEU A 369 15.78 -13.15 -2.75
N ARG A 370 14.80 -12.25 -2.56
CA ARG A 370 14.97 -11.07 -1.70
C ARG A 370 15.24 -11.48 -0.25
N ALA A 371 14.54 -12.47 0.27
CA ALA A 371 14.72 -12.96 1.63
C ALA A 371 16.10 -13.60 1.86
N GLU A 372 16.63 -14.30 0.86
CA GLU A 372 17.94 -14.97 0.94
C GLU A 372 19.13 -14.02 0.77
N ASN A 373 18.96 -12.84 0.12
CA ASN A 373 20.06 -11.95 -0.22
C ASN A 373 19.97 -10.62 0.54
N ALA A 374 20.90 -10.41 1.46
CA ALA A 374 20.94 -9.18 2.27
C ALA A 374 21.18 -7.93 1.41
N ALA A 375 21.93 -8.03 0.32
CA ALA A 375 22.12 -6.92 -0.61
C ALA A 375 20.82 -6.43 -1.22
N LEU A 376 19.83 -7.29 -1.52
CA LEU A 376 18.52 -6.88 -2.02
C LEU A 376 17.70 -6.13 -0.97
N ARG A 377 17.89 -6.46 0.31
CA ARG A 377 17.13 -5.87 1.42
C ARG A 377 17.78 -4.57 1.93
N ARG A 378 19.10 -4.55 2.07
CA ARG A 378 19.86 -3.53 2.81
C ARG A 378 20.99 -2.87 2.02
N GLY A 379 21.27 -3.35 0.80
CA GLY A 379 22.34 -2.84 -0.03
C GLY A 379 22.01 -1.51 -0.69
N THR A 380 23.05 -0.80 -1.13
CA THR A 380 22.91 0.37 -2.00
C THR A 380 22.40 -0.05 -3.37
N GLN A 381 21.80 0.89 -4.11
CA GLN A 381 21.27 0.68 -5.45
C GLN A 381 21.97 1.57 -6.48
N GLU A 382 22.25 0.98 -7.64
CA GLU A 382 22.64 1.70 -8.85
C GLU A 382 21.84 1.12 -10.05
N VAL A 383 21.35 1.99 -10.90
CA VAL A 383 20.59 1.57 -12.11
C VAL A 383 21.27 2.14 -13.33
N SER A 384 21.50 1.29 -14.34
CA SER A 384 22.08 1.66 -15.62
C SER A 384 21.32 1.00 -16.76
N ALA A 385 21.47 1.54 -17.98
CA ALA A 385 20.94 0.95 -19.20
C ALA A 385 22.08 0.30 -19.99
N LEU A 386 21.85 -0.93 -20.47
CA LEU A 386 22.78 -1.60 -21.38
C LEU A 386 22.47 -1.27 -22.85
N ASP A 387 21.21 -1.06 -23.16
CA ASP A 387 20.68 -0.55 -24.43
C ASP A 387 19.31 0.13 -24.20
N GLY A 388 18.51 0.39 -25.23
CA GLY A 388 17.19 1.02 -25.10
C GLY A 388 16.11 0.15 -24.43
N ASP A 389 16.31 -1.17 -24.36
CA ASP A 389 15.34 -2.16 -23.87
C ASP A 389 15.84 -2.98 -22.67
N THR A 390 17.07 -2.73 -22.20
CA THR A 390 17.69 -3.51 -21.12
C THR A 390 18.19 -2.65 -19.99
N VAL A 391 17.65 -2.89 -18.82
CA VAL A 391 18.05 -2.28 -17.54
C VAL A 391 18.96 -3.24 -16.79
N LEU A 392 20.02 -2.72 -16.19
CA LEU A 392 20.85 -3.37 -15.18
C LEU A 392 20.67 -2.63 -13.87
N LEU A 393 20.03 -3.28 -12.90
CA LEU A 393 19.92 -2.84 -11.51
C LEU A 393 20.94 -3.60 -10.67
N THR A 394 21.78 -2.89 -9.96
CA THR A 394 22.81 -3.48 -9.07
C THR A 394 22.48 -3.12 -7.63
N ARG A 395 22.49 -4.14 -6.75
CA ARG A 395 22.42 -3.98 -5.29
C ARG A 395 23.73 -4.46 -4.68
N GLN A 396 24.25 -3.72 -3.71
CA GLN A 396 25.54 -4.07 -3.08
C GLN A 396 25.52 -3.81 -1.57
N LEU A 397 25.98 -4.83 -0.81
CA LEU A 397 26.16 -4.77 0.63
C LEU A 397 27.49 -5.44 0.99
N GLY A 398 28.52 -4.66 1.33
CA GLY A 398 29.87 -5.19 1.52
C GLY A 398 30.37 -5.87 0.25
N ASP A 399 30.73 -7.16 0.35
CA ASP A 399 31.21 -7.96 -0.77
C ASP A 399 30.08 -8.67 -1.54
N GLU A 400 28.86 -8.72 -0.99
CA GLU A 400 27.69 -9.27 -1.66
C GLU A 400 27.19 -8.29 -2.71
N ARG A 401 27.07 -8.77 -3.95
CA ARG A 401 26.55 -8.00 -5.08
C ARG A 401 25.51 -8.81 -5.83
N VAL A 402 24.35 -8.21 -6.08
CA VAL A 402 23.27 -8.76 -6.92
C VAL A 402 23.09 -7.86 -8.12
N ALA A 403 23.22 -8.43 -9.30
CA ALA A 403 22.98 -7.77 -10.59
C ALA A 403 21.68 -8.33 -11.19
N VAL A 404 20.72 -7.48 -11.41
CA VAL A 404 19.40 -7.82 -11.99
C VAL A 404 19.32 -7.20 -13.36
N LEU A 405 19.26 -8.05 -14.40
CA LEU A 405 19.04 -7.63 -15.78
C LEU A 405 17.56 -7.81 -16.11
N VAL A 406 16.92 -6.76 -16.59
CA VAL A 406 15.55 -6.80 -17.06
C VAL A 406 15.53 -6.34 -18.52
N HIS A 407 15.16 -7.29 -19.40
CA HIS A 407 15.09 -7.07 -20.85
C HIS A 407 13.64 -7.19 -21.34
N ARG A 408 13.14 -6.16 -22.02
CA ARG A 408 11.77 -6.12 -22.55
C ARG A 408 11.68 -6.29 -24.08
N GLY A 409 12.84 -6.40 -24.73
CA GLY A 409 12.96 -6.42 -26.21
C GLY A 409 12.92 -7.83 -26.80
N ALA A 410 13.37 -7.93 -28.06
CA ALA A 410 13.67 -9.20 -28.71
C ALA A 410 14.97 -9.82 -28.13
N GLY A 411 15.40 -10.95 -28.66
CA GLY A 411 16.61 -11.61 -28.18
C GLY A 411 17.86 -10.70 -28.19
N ALA A 412 18.64 -10.76 -27.13
CA ALA A 412 19.85 -9.98 -26.92
C ALA A 412 20.86 -10.74 -26.05
N THR A 413 22.16 -10.37 -26.15
CA THR A 413 23.23 -10.94 -25.31
C THR A 413 24.07 -9.82 -24.74
N PHE A 414 24.32 -9.88 -23.42
CA PHE A 414 25.07 -8.88 -22.66
C PHE A 414 26.14 -9.54 -21.83
N GLU A 415 27.18 -8.80 -21.50
CA GLU A 415 28.13 -9.15 -20.46
C GLU A 415 27.84 -8.28 -19.23
N ALA A 416 27.48 -8.91 -18.13
CA ALA A 416 27.18 -8.24 -16.86
C ALA A 416 27.77 -9.03 -15.69
N ALA A 417 28.42 -8.34 -14.74
CA ALA A 417 29.08 -8.93 -13.59
C ALA A 417 30.05 -10.08 -13.95
N GLY A 418 30.72 -10.01 -15.11
CA GLY A 418 31.65 -11.03 -15.59
C GLY A 418 30.99 -12.27 -16.21
N VAL A 419 29.71 -12.23 -16.46
CA VAL A 419 28.92 -13.34 -17.05
C VAL A 419 28.28 -12.88 -18.38
N VAL A 420 28.24 -13.80 -19.35
CA VAL A 420 27.47 -13.60 -20.58
C VAL A 420 26.04 -14.05 -20.33
N VAL A 421 25.10 -13.11 -20.43
CA VAL A 421 23.67 -13.32 -20.26
C VAL A 421 22.96 -13.16 -21.58
N SER A 422 22.17 -14.16 -21.96
CA SER A 422 21.39 -14.14 -23.21
C SER A 422 19.89 -14.19 -22.93
N PHE A 423 19.14 -13.45 -23.75
CA PHE A 423 17.68 -13.42 -23.76
C PHE A 423 17.18 -13.84 -25.15
N ASP A 424 16.18 -14.69 -25.20
CA ASP A 424 15.47 -15.06 -26.44
C ASP A 424 14.22 -14.19 -26.67
N GLY A 425 13.93 -13.27 -25.74
CA GLY A 425 12.78 -12.36 -25.71
C GLY A 425 12.69 -11.68 -24.35
N PRO A 426 11.56 -11.07 -23.99
CA PRO A 426 11.36 -10.43 -22.69
C PRO A 426 11.67 -11.39 -21.54
N GLY A 427 12.42 -10.93 -20.53
CA GLY A 427 12.80 -11.75 -19.38
C GLY A 427 13.69 -11.00 -18.39
N SER A 428 13.86 -11.58 -17.22
CA SER A 428 14.83 -11.14 -16.22
C SER A 428 15.90 -12.21 -15.99
N ARG A 429 17.09 -11.78 -15.59
CA ARG A 429 18.19 -12.65 -15.17
C ARG A 429 18.86 -12.01 -13.97
N ILE A 430 19.16 -12.82 -12.98
CA ILE A 430 19.78 -12.39 -11.74
C ILE A 430 21.11 -13.10 -11.58
N VAL A 431 22.16 -12.32 -11.35
CA VAL A 431 23.52 -12.79 -11.14
C VAL A 431 23.94 -12.34 -9.74
N ILE A 432 24.30 -13.29 -8.91
CA ILE A 432 24.76 -13.05 -7.53
C ILE A 432 26.25 -13.35 -7.47
N THR A 433 27.00 -12.40 -6.92
CA THR A 433 28.43 -12.60 -6.61
C THR A 433 28.68 -12.34 -5.13
N ASP A 434 29.36 -13.27 -4.48
CA ASP A 434 29.72 -13.19 -3.07
C ASP A 434 31.21 -13.51 -2.95
N HIS A 435 31.99 -12.64 -2.30
CA HIS A 435 33.46 -12.75 -2.16
C HIS A 435 34.22 -13.03 -3.49
N GLY A 436 33.61 -12.60 -4.63
CA GLY A 436 34.20 -12.84 -5.96
C GLY A 436 33.84 -14.19 -6.57
N GLU A 437 33.07 -15.03 -5.89
CA GLU A 437 32.51 -16.28 -6.43
C GLU A 437 31.06 -16.04 -6.93
N MET A 438 30.70 -16.65 -8.05
CA MET A 438 29.34 -16.61 -8.59
C MET A 438 28.47 -17.70 -7.99
N ARG A 439 27.23 -17.36 -7.68
CA ARG A 439 26.16 -18.28 -7.31
C ARG A 439 24.99 -18.17 -8.28
#